data_82b62ce8f0a087f4e02acd9c56305b46
#
_entry.id   82b62ce8f0a087f4e02acd9c56305b46
#
_cell.length_a   1.000
_cell.length_b   1.000
_cell.length_c   1.000
_cell.angle_alpha   90.00
_cell.angle_beta   90.00
_cell.angle_gamma   90.00
#
_symmetry.space_group_name_H-M   'P 1'
#
loop_
_entity.id
_entity.type
_entity.pdbx_description
1 polymer ?
#
loop_
_entity_poly.entity_id
_entity_poly.type
_entity_poly.pdbx_seq_one_letter_code
_entity_poly.pdbx_strand_id
1 'polypeptide(L)'
;MGAGGYGRLVLDILIAAGFGDWIIGFYDDAHAVLPGKVRGFPVLGDVGVLKSMLSVEEVHVVVAVTHNVVRLRVANSLRVLGARFFTALHPRAYVSAEAAVGDGSVLGAGAVVNPDAAVGSHCYIGPRAVIDRDVVIGAGTWISAGAIVGPGARIGARAVLGQNSSVGRKAVVEVDGEVAALALRDEGRE
;
A
#
# COMPACT_ATOMS: atom_id res chain seq x y z
N MET A 1 7.46 -7.42 -5.30
CA MET A 1 8.32 -7.99 -4.26
C MET A 1 7.46 -8.43 -3.08
N GLY A 2 7.57 -9.71 -2.67
CA GLY A 2 6.69 -10.38 -1.69
C GLY A 2 5.66 -11.29 -2.37
N ALA A 3 5.71 -12.61 -2.11
CA ALA A 3 4.84 -13.64 -2.67
C ALA A 3 3.82 -14.20 -1.65
N GLY A 4 3.80 -13.64 -0.45
CA GLY A 4 2.88 -13.98 0.64
C GLY A 4 1.43 -13.54 0.40
N GLY A 5 0.61 -13.51 1.46
CA GLY A 5 -0.80 -13.13 1.38
C GLY A 5 -1.03 -11.75 0.76
N TYR A 6 -0.25 -10.77 1.16
CA TYR A 6 -0.34 -9.42 0.60
C TYR A 6 0.12 -9.36 -0.86
N GLY A 7 1.18 -10.09 -1.24
CA GLY A 7 1.60 -10.18 -2.65
C GLY A 7 0.52 -10.77 -3.55
N ARG A 8 -0.21 -11.79 -3.07
CA ARG A 8 -1.34 -12.36 -3.82
C ARG A 8 -2.51 -11.38 -3.95
N LEU A 9 -2.77 -10.56 -2.93
CA LEU A 9 -3.78 -9.50 -3.01
C LEU A 9 -3.39 -8.43 -4.04
N VAL A 10 -2.13 -8.00 -4.03
CA VAL A 10 -1.61 -7.05 -5.04
C VAL A 10 -1.73 -7.63 -6.44
N LEU A 11 -1.38 -8.91 -6.62
CA LEU A 11 -1.55 -9.61 -7.89
C LEU A 11 -3.00 -9.56 -8.39
N ASP A 12 -3.97 -9.86 -7.51
CA ASP A 12 -5.39 -9.82 -7.89
C ASP A 12 -5.83 -8.41 -8.32
N ILE A 13 -5.35 -7.37 -7.63
CA ILE A 13 -5.61 -5.97 -8.01
C ILE A 13 -5.05 -5.66 -9.39
N LEU A 14 -3.80 -6.03 -9.65
CA LEU A 14 -3.13 -5.79 -10.93
C LEU A 14 -3.82 -6.52 -12.08
N ILE A 15 -4.21 -7.78 -11.89
CA ILE A 15 -4.97 -8.55 -12.90
C ILE A 15 -6.32 -7.88 -13.16
N ALA A 16 -7.06 -7.51 -12.11
CA ALA A 16 -8.34 -6.84 -12.25
C ALA A 16 -8.22 -5.48 -12.97
N ALA A 17 -7.07 -4.80 -12.83
CA ALA A 17 -6.77 -3.54 -13.50
C ALA A 17 -6.24 -3.72 -14.94
N GLY A 18 -6.15 -4.95 -15.46
CA GLY A 18 -5.72 -5.24 -16.84
C GLY A 18 -4.20 -5.33 -17.03
N PHE A 19 -3.42 -5.39 -15.94
CA PHE A 19 -1.96 -5.48 -16.01
C PHE A 19 -1.42 -6.92 -15.95
N GLY A 20 -2.28 -7.94 -16.10
CA GLY A 20 -1.87 -9.36 -15.98
C GLY A 20 -0.69 -9.73 -16.86
N ASP A 21 -0.71 -9.33 -18.12
CA ASP A 21 0.34 -9.66 -19.12
C ASP A 21 1.66 -8.89 -18.88
N TRP A 22 1.65 -7.87 -18.03
CA TRP A 22 2.84 -7.08 -17.72
C TRP A 22 3.57 -7.58 -16.47
N ILE A 23 2.99 -8.55 -15.77
CA ILE A 23 3.56 -9.08 -14.52
C ILE A 23 4.60 -10.15 -14.87
N ILE A 24 5.87 -9.86 -14.59
CA ILE A 24 6.96 -10.80 -14.84
C ILE A 24 7.06 -11.89 -13.76
N GLY A 25 6.66 -11.59 -12.50
CA GLY A 25 6.70 -12.58 -11.42
C GLY A 25 6.89 -11.96 -10.04
N PHE A 26 7.27 -12.82 -9.11
CA PHE A 26 7.52 -12.46 -7.72
C PHE A 26 9.01 -12.56 -7.37
N TYR A 27 9.45 -11.68 -6.49
CA TYR A 27 10.71 -11.81 -5.76
C TYR A 27 10.39 -11.92 -4.27
N ASP A 28 10.95 -12.88 -3.58
CA ASP A 28 10.70 -13.10 -2.15
C ASP A 28 11.91 -13.74 -1.49
N ASP A 29 12.34 -13.23 -0.33
CA ASP A 29 13.51 -13.76 0.37
C ASP A 29 13.31 -15.20 0.85
N ALA A 30 12.06 -15.64 0.98
CA ALA A 30 11.70 -17.03 1.26
C ALA A 30 11.57 -17.90 -0.01
N HIS A 31 12.05 -17.44 -1.17
CA HIS A 31 11.86 -18.12 -2.47
C HIS A 31 12.26 -19.60 -2.46
N ALA A 32 13.29 -19.99 -1.69
CA ALA A 32 13.76 -21.36 -1.63
C ALA A 32 12.74 -22.37 -1.05
N VAL A 33 11.78 -21.88 -0.23
CA VAL A 33 10.74 -22.70 0.39
C VAL A 33 9.35 -22.44 -0.19
N LEU A 34 9.23 -21.50 -1.12
CA LEU A 34 8.01 -21.22 -1.84
C LEU A 34 7.88 -22.14 -3.06
N PRO A 35 6.66 -22.42 -3.53
CA PRO A 35 6.46 -23.09 -4.81
C PRO A 35 7.06 -22.22 -5.93
N GLY A 36 7.63 -22.85 -6.96
CA GLY A 36 8.27 -22.15 -8.08
C GLY A 36 7.34 -21.19 -8.83
N LYS A 37 6.01 -21.33 -8.62
CA LYS A 37 4.97 -20.41 -9.12
C LYS A 37 3.94 -20.13 -8.03
N VAL A 38 3.48 -18.88 -7.99
CA VAL A 38 2.35 -18.43 -7.16
C VAL A 38 1.25 -17.95 -8.10
N ARG A 39 0.10 -18.59 -8.08
CA ARG A 39 -1.05 -18.32 -8.98
C ARG A 39 -0.66 -18.21 -10.46
N GLY A 40 0.22 -19.09 -10.91
CA GLY A 40 0.70 -19.16 -12.30
C GLY A 40 1.91 -18.27 -12.61
N PHE A 41 2.24 -17.30 -11.77
CA PHE A 41 3.38 -16.41 -11.95
C PHE A 41 4.65 -16.96 -11.28
N PRO A 42 5.83 -16.90 -11.92
CA PRO A 42 7.05 -17.45 -11.38
C PRO A 42 7.52 -16.71 -10.13
N VAL A 43 8.18 -17.43 -9.23
CA VAL A 43 9.01 -16.86 -8.16
C VAL A 43 10.45 -16.82 -8.67
N LEU A 44 10.96 -15.62 -8.96
CA LEU A 44 12.19 -15.40 -9.73
C LEU A 44 13.45 -15.36 -8.86
N GLY A 45 13.30 -15.25 -7.54
CA GLY A 45 14.41 -15.21 -6.59
C GLY A 45 14.12 -14.31 -5.41
N ASP A 46 15.18 -13.89 -4.72
CA ASP A 46 15.15 -12.99 -3.57
C ASP A 46 15.28 -11.49 -3.99
N VAL A 47 15.34 -10.62 -3.00
CA VAL A 47 15.56 -9.18 -3.22
C VAL A 47 16.94 -8.88 -3.83
N GLY A 48 17.94 -9.75 -3.62
CA GLY A 48 19.27 -9.61 -4.23
C GLY A 48 19.21 -9.78 -5.75
N VAL A 49 18.49 -10.80 -6.22
CA VAL A 49 18.24 -11.03 -7.66
C VAL A 49 17.48 -9.83 -8.27
N LEU A 50 16.45 -9.33 -7.60
CA LEU A 50 15.74 -8.13 -8.06
C LEU A 50 16.68 -6.92 -8.17
N LYS A 51 17.55 -6.70 -7.19
CA LYS A 51 18.53 -5.61 -7.22
C LYS A 51 19.50 -5.70 -8.40
N SER A 52 19.95 -6.91 -8.72
CA SER A 52 20.81 -7.15 -9.88
C SER A 52 20.07 -6.87 -11.20
N MET A 53 18.79 -7.22 -11.29
CA MET A 53 17.97 -6.93 -12.46
C MET A 53 17.78 -5.43 -12.68
N LEU A 54 17.57 -4.64 -11.63
CA LEU A 54 17.41 -3.18 -11.72
C LEU A 54 18.63 -2.44 -12.32
N SER A 55 19.80 -3.07 -12.33
CA SER A 55 21.00 -2.48 -12.93
C SER A 55 21.03 -2.60 -14.46
N VAL A 56 20.20 -3.43 -15.05
CA VAL A 56 20.19 -3.74 -16.49
C VAL A 56 18.85 -3.52 -17.18
N GLU A 57 17.77 -3.51 -16.43
CA GLU A 57 16.41 -3.39 -16.96
C GLU A 57 15.57 -2.36 -16.18
N GLU A 58 14.72 -1.64 -16.89
CA GLU A 58 13.73 -0.77 -16.25
C GLU A 58 12.49 -1.59 -15.89
N VAL A 59 12.28 -1.77 -14.59
CA VAL A 59 11.10 -2.47 -14.09
C VAL A 59 10.35 -1.64 -13.06
N HIS A 60 9.05 -1.81 -13.03
CA HIS A 60 8.18 -1.22 -12.01
C HIS A 60 7.94 -2.24 -10.91
N VAL A 61 8.08 -1.80 -9.66
CA VAL A 61 8.00 -2.67 -8.48
C VAL A 61 6.84 -2.27 -7.58
N VAL A 62 6.09 -3.24 -7.07
CA VAL A 62 5.23 -3.06 -5.90
C VAL A 62 5.84 -3.82 -4.73
N VAL A 63 6.11 -3.16 -3.61
CA VAL A 63 6.66 -3.79 -2.41
C VAL A 63 5.51 -4.30 -1.54
N ALA A 64 5.18 -5.59 -1.68
CA ALA A 64 4.06 -6.23 -0.99
C ALA A 64 4.50 -6.89 0.33
N VAL A 65 5.04 -6.08 1.24
CA VAL A 65 5.44 -6.46 2.60
C VAL A 65 4.48 -5.81 3.60
N THR A 66 3.86 -6.60 4.49
CA THR A 66 2.85 -6.09 5.44
C THR A 66 3.44 -5.19 6.53
N HIS A 67 4.63 -5.52 7.01
CA HIS A 67 5.28 -4.73 8.06
C HIS A 67 5.75 -3.37 7.52
N ASN A 68 5.17 -2.28 7.99
CA ASN A 68 5.35 -0.93 7.46
C ASN A 68 6.82 -0.48 7.39
N VAL A 69 7.57 -0.68 8.48
CA VAL A 69 9.00 -0.30 8.54
C VAL A 69 9.83 -1.10 7.53
N VAL A 70 9.58 -2.42 7.43
CA VAL A 70 10.29 -3.29 6.48
C VAL A 70 9.93 -2.92 5.04
N ARG A 71 8.64 -2.67 4.75
CA ARG A 71 8.17 -2.23 3.43
C ARG A 71 8.90 -0.96 2.96
N LEU A 72 9.00 0.06 3.81
CA LEU A 72 9.70 1.29 3.48
C LEU A 72 11.21 1.09 3.37
N ARG A 73 11.82 0.25 4.22
CA ARG A 73 13.25 -0.06 4.12
C ARG A 73 13.59 -0.74 2.80
N VAL A 74 12.81 -1.73 2.39
CA VAL A 74 12.97 -2.42 1.10
C VAL A 74 12.77 -1.43 -0.04
N ALA A 75 11.69 -0.64 -0.02
CA ALA A 75 11.44 0.37 -1.03
C ALA A 75 12.60 1.36 -1.18
N ASN A 76 13.09 1.92 -0.07
CA ASN A 76 14.23 2.83 -0.10
C ASN A 76 15.50 2.18 -0.66
N SER A 77 15.78 0.91 -0.31
CA SER A 77 16.94 0.19 -0.85
C SER A 77 16.86 -0.04 -2.36
N LEU A 78 15.66 -0.25 -2.90
CA LEU A 78 15.43 -0.40 -4.33
C LEU A 78 15.45 0.97 -5.06
N ARG A 79 14.93 2.01 -4.41
CA ARG A 79 14.92 3.39 -4.97
C ARG A 79 16.32 3.91 -5.24
N VAL A 80 17.28 3.65 -4.33
CA VAL A 80 18.70 4.02 -4.51
C VAL A 80 19.31 3.37 -5.75
N LEU A 81 18.77 2.21 -6.18
CA LEU A 81 19.19 1.50 -7.39
C LEU A 81 18.36 1.89 -8.64
N GLY A 82 17.55 2.94 -8.55
CA GLY A 82 16.76 3.43 -9.68
C GLY A 82 15.41 2.75 -9.87
N ALA A 83 14.96 1.90 -8.94
CA ALA A 83 13.65 1.27 -9.07
C ALA A 83 12.52 2.31 -9.17
N ARG A 84 11.61 2.09 -10.11
CA ARG A 84 10.33 2.81 -10.20
C ARG A 84 9.26 2.02 -9.47
N PHE A 85 8.34 2.73 -8.83
CA PHE A 85 7.28 2.07 -8.07
C PHE A 85 5.93 2.25 -8.74
N PHE A 86 5.23 1.14 -8.92
CA PHE A 86 3.88 1.13 -9.50
C PHE A 86 2.84 1.29 -8.40
N THR A 87 1.90 2.22 -8.58
CA THR A 87 0.75 2.39 -7.69
C THR A 87 -0.39 1.50 -8.18
N ALA A 88 -0.73 0.47 -7.40
CA ALA A 88 -1.73 -0.52 -7.77
C ALA A 88 -3.13 -0.07 -7.31
N LEU A 89 -3.98 0.31 -8.25
CA LEU A 89 -5.35 0.75 -8.00
C LEU A 89 -6.33 -0.32 -8.50
N HIS A 90 -7.16 -0.84 -7.61
CA HIS A 90 -8.26 -1.70 -8.03
C HIS A 90 -9.26 -0.90 -8.89
N PRO A 91 -9.82 -1.43 -10.01
CA PRO A 91 -10.73 -0.69 -10.90
C PRO A 91 -12.00 -0.15 -10.22
N ARG A 92 -12.38 -0.72 -9.09
CA ARG A 92 -13.52 -0.24 -8.28
C ARG A 92 -13.10 0.68 -7.13
N ALA A 93 -11.84 1.07 -7.05
CA ALA A 93 -11.43 2.15 -6.16
C ALA A 93 -11.79 3.50 -6.79
N TYR A 94 -12.23 4.44 -5.98
CA TYR A 94 -12.44 5.83 -6.39
C TYR A 94 -11.32 6.70 -5.84
N VAL A 95 -10.67 7.44 -6.70
CA VAL A 95 -9.70 8.46 -6.33
C VAL A 95 -10.13 9.75 -7.01
N SER A 96 -10.39 10.78 -6.23
CA SER A 96 -10.73 12.10 -6.76
C SER A 96 -9.59 12.63 -7.63
N ALA A 97 -9.91 13.38 -8.69
CA ALA A 97 -8.93 14.06 -9.52
C ALA A 97 -8.11 15.10 -8.74
N GLU A 98 -8.66 15.63 -7.65
CA GLU A 98 -8.00 16.58 -6.74
C GLU A 98 -7.21 15.88 -5.60
N ALA A 99 -7.21 14.55 -5.54
CA ALA A 99 -6.46 13.81 -4.55
C ALA A 99 -5.08 13.40 -5.07
N ALA A 100 -4.10 13.30 -4.17
CA ALA A 100 -2.77 12.81 -4.49
C ALA A 100 -2.52 11.44 -3.84
N VAL A 101 -2.02 10.49 -4.62
CA VAL A 101 -1.62 9.17 -4.12
C VAL A 101 -0.15 8.93 -4.49
N GLY A 102 0.68 8.74 -3.46
CA GLY A 102 2.11 8.50 -3.62
C GLY A 102 2.44 7.15 -4.25
N ASP A 103 3.59 7.11 -4.90
CA ASP A 103 4.10 5.95 -5.63
C ASP A 103 4.21 4.68 -4.76
N GLY A 104 4.04 3.52 -5.38
CA GLY A 104 4.11 2.23 -4.70
C GLY A 104 2.95 1.94 -3.75
N SER A 105 1.94 2.79 -3.68
CA SER A 105 0.75 2.57 -2.86
C SER A 105 -0.20 1.57 -3.50
N VAL A 106 -1.04 0.94 -2.67
CA VAL A 106 -1.98 -0.09 -3.09
C VAL A 106 -3.37 0.25 -2.56
N LEU A 107 -4.35 0.37 -3.46
CA LEU A 107 -5.75 0.66 -3.12
C LEU A 107 -6.63 -0.54 -3.48
N GLY A 108 -7.34 -1.07 -2.48
CA GLY A 108 -8.23 -2.21 -2.61
C GLY A 108 -9.58 -1.88 -3.24
N ALA A 109 -10.36 -2.91 -3.52
CA ALA A 109 -11.68 -2.78 -4.13
C ALA A 109 -12.63 -1.90 -3.31
N GLY A 110 -13.22 -0.89 -3.92
CA GLY A 110 -14.15 0.03 -3.27
C GLY A 110 -13.51 0.98 -2.25
N ALA A 111 -12.18 1.09 -2.21
CA ALA A 111 -11.52 2.16 -1.48
C ALA A 111 -11.88 3.53 -2.08
N VAL A 112 -12.05 4.53 -1.22
CA VAL A 112 -12.43 5.90 -1.63
C VAL A 112 -11.40 6.87 -1.10
N VAL A 113 -10.88 7.74 -1.99
CA VAL A 113 -10.00 8.86 -1.64
C VAL A 113 -10.63 10.13 -2.18
N ASN A 114 -11.13 10.95 -1.27
CA ASN A 114 -11.90 12.16 -1.58
C ASN A 114 -11.00 13.36 -1.95
N PRO A 115 -11.60 14.48 -2.44
CA PRO A 115 -10.85 15.67 -2.86
C PRO A 115 -9.89 16.19 -1.79
N ASP A 116 -8.77 16.75 -2.23
CA ASP A 116 -7.72 17.36 -1.41
C ASP A 116 -7.06 16.42 -0.40
N ALA A 117 -7.37 15.10 -0.47
CA ALA A 117 -6.67 14.12 0.33
C ALA A 117 -5.28 13.82 -0.26
N ALA A 118 -4.27 13.74 0.60
CA ALA A 118 -2.90 13.41 0.25
C ALA A 118 -2.47 12.11 0.92
N VAL A 119 -2.30 11.05 0.13
CA VAL A 119 -1.80 9.74 0.57
C VAL A 119 -0.32 9.62 0.23
N GLY A 120 0.51 9.38 1.22
CA GLY A 120 1.95 9.18 1.04
C GLY A 120 2.30 7.94 0.24
N SER A 121 3.59 7.76 -0.08
CA SER A 121 4.07 6.62 -0.84
C SER A 121 4.04 5.31 -0.04
N HIS A 122 3.96 4.19 -0.76
CA HIS A 122 3.97 2.84 -0.19
C HIS A 122 2.90 2.60 0.88
N CYS A 123 1.76 3.29 0.80
CA CYS A 123 0.61 3.06 1.67
C CYS A 123 -0.23 1.88 1.18
N TYR A 124 -0.93 1.24 2.11
CA TYR A 124 -2.02 0.32 1.81
C TYR A 124 -3.34 0.93 2.26
N ILE A 125 -4.27 1.08 1.33
CA ILE A 125 -5.65 1.49 1.59
C ILE A 125 -6.54 0.28 1.28
N GLY A 126 -7.00 -0.37 2.32
CA GLY A 126 -7.74 -1.62 2.25
C GLY A 126 -9.09 -1.50 1.53
N PRO A 127 -9.69 -2.63 1.15
CA PRO A 127 -11.01 -2.63 0.51
C PRO A 127 -12.05 -1.87 1.34
N ARG A 128 -12.85 -1.03 0.65
CA ARG A 128 -13.92 -0.23 1.27
C ARG A 128 -13.46 0.75 2.36
N ALA A 129 -12.17 1.00 2.49
CA ALA A 129 -11.69 2.09 3.35
C ALA A 129 -12.05 3.44 2.72
N VAL A 130 -12.36 4.43 3.55
CA VAL A 130 -12.74 5.78 3.13
C VAL A 130 -11.76 6.78 3.71
N ILE A 131 -11.09 7.51 2.83
CA ILE A 131 -10.24 8.66 3.16
C ILE A 131 -11.02 9.90 2.75
N ASP A 132 -11.47 10.65 3.73
CA ASP A 132 -12.29 11.84 3.47
C ASP A 132 -11.43 13.03 3.01
N ARG A 133 -12.09 14.14 2.63
CA ARG A 133 -11.43 15.31 2.10
C ARG A 133 -10.43 15.93 3.07
N ASP A 134 -9.41 16.60 2.55
CA ASP A 134 -8.39 17.33 3.32
C ASP A 134 -7.53 16.42 4.25
N VAL A 135 -7.62 15.10 4.11
CA VAL A 135 -6.85 14.14 4.92
C VAL A 135 -5.40 14.08 4.44
N VAL A 136 -4.46 14.02 5.38
CA VAL A 136 -3.05 13.79 5.08
C VAL A 136 -2.58 12.49 5.71
N ILE A 137 -2.07 11.57 4.90
CA ILE A 137 -1.57 10.25 5.31
C ILE A 137 -0.08 10.16 5.03
N GLY A 138 0.71 9.89 6.06
CA GLY A 138 2.15 9.70 5.95
C GLY A 138 2.54 8.40 5.23
N ALA A 139 3.77 8.36 4.70
CA ALA A 139 4.27 7.24 3.93
C ALA A 139 4.27 5.91 4.71
N GLY A 140 4.03 4.82 4.01
CA GLY A 140 4.05 3.48 4.57
C GLY A 140 2.93 3.16 5.54
N THR A 141 1.87 3.96 5.61
CA THR A 141 0.71 3.72 6.47
C THR A 141 -0.10 2.53 5.97
N TRP A 142 -0.67 1.78 6.91
CA TRP A 142 -1.55 0.65 6.65
C TRP A 142 -2.96 0.96 7.14
N ILE A 143 -3.88 1.16 6.22
CA ILE A 143 -5.30 1.38 6.50
C ILE A 143 -6.05 0.14 6.11
N SER A 144 -6.58 -0.58 7.10
CA SER A 144 -7.24 -1.87 6.88
C SER A 144 -8.62 -1.71 6.24
N ALA A 145 -9.21 -2.84 5.85
CA ALA A 145 -10.51 -2.88 5.20
C ALA A 145 -11.60 -2.20 6.04
N GLY A 146 -12.43 -1.38 5.40
CA GLY A 146 -13.55 -0.70 6.01
C GLY A 146 -13.20 0.43 6.98
N ALA A 147 -11.92 0.75 7.18
CA ALA A 147 -11.53 1.86 8.04
C ALA A 147 -11.97 3.21 7.44
N ILE A 148 -12.35 4.15 8.29
CA ILE A 148 -12.82 5.48 7.89
C ILE A 148 -11.91 6.54 8.52
N VAL A 149 -11.40 7.43 7.68
CA VAL A 149 -10.61 8.59 8.12
C VAL A 149 -11.40 9.85 7.82
N GLY A 150 -11.85 10.51 8.87
CA GLY A 150 -12.71 11.70 8.80
C GLY A 150 -11.99 12.94 8.25
N PRO A 151 -12.75 13.96 7.82
CA PRO A 151 -12.22 15.09 7.07
C PRO A 151 -11.17 15.88 7.86
N GLY A 152 -10.08 16.24 7.18
CA GLY A 152 -8.98 17.01 7.75
C GLY A 152 -8.11 16.27 8.77
N ALA A 153 -8.30 14.97 8.98
CA ALA A 153 -7.48 14.18 9.89
C ALA A 153 -6.03 14.05 9.36
N ARG A 154 -5.09 13.85 10.27
CA ARG A 154 -3.67 13.65 9.97
C ARG A 154 -3.21 12.32 10.50
N ILE A 155 -2.75 11.45 9.60
CA ILE A 155 -2.24 10.13 9.93
C ILE A 155 -0.74 10.11 9.71
N GLY A 156 0.00 9.88 10.77
CA GLY A 156 1.46 9.82 10.75
C GLY A 156 1.99 8.67 9.89
N ALA A 157 3.25 8.79 9.49
CA ALA A 157 3.90 7.75 8.70
C ALA A 157 3.92 6.41 9.46
N ARG A 158 3.78 5.31 8.72
CA ARG A 158 3.80 3.93 9.23
C ARG A 158 2.69 3.58 10.22
N ALA A 159 1.72 4.47 10.44
CA ALA A 159 0.59 4.16 11.30
C ALA A 159 -0.21 2.95 10.79
N VAL A 160 -0.94 2.33 11.70
CA VAL A 160 -1.82 1.19 11.42
C VAL A 160 -3.23 1.52 11.87
N LEU A 161 -4.17 1.53 10.94
CA LEU A 161 -5.60 1.62 11.24
C LEU A 161 -6.22 0.23 11.05
N GLY A 162 -6.75 -0.33 12.13
CA GLY A 162 -7.38 -1.64 12.15
C GLY A 162 -8.66 -1.73 11.31
N GLN A 163 -9.16 -2.93 11.11
CA GLN A 163 -10.38 -3.16 10.33
C GLN A 163 -11.59 -2.43 10.95
N ASN A 164 -12.36 -1.73 10.10
CA ASN A 164 -13.54 -0.96 10.49
C ASN A 164 -13.27 0.04 11.64
N SER A 165 -12.03 0.46 11.84
CA SER A 165 -11.72 1.57 12.75
C SER A 165 -12.17 2.90 12.16
N SER A 166 -12.37 3.89 13.03
CA SER A 166 -12.73 5.24 12.62
C SER A 166 -11.82 6.26 13.27
N VAL A 167 -11.33 7.20 12.47
CA VAL A 167 -10.59 8.38 12.94
C VAL A 167 -11.48 9.59 12.70
N GLY A 168 -11.75 10.34 13.75
CA GLY A 168 -12.65 11.48 13.73
C GLY A 168 -12.11 12.66 12.91
N ARG A 169 -12.96 13.67 12.71
CA ARG A 169 -12.61 14.91 12.01
C ARG A 169 -11.44 15.61 12.68
N LYS A 170 -10.42 16.00 11.88
CA LYS A 170 -9.22 16.71 12.32
C LYS A 170 -8.39 15.98 13.39
N ALA A 171 -8.74 14.75 13.73
CA ALA A 171 -7.98 13.95 14.69
C ALA A 171 -6.59 13.62 14.14
N VAL A 172 -5.65 13.39 15.06
CA VAL A 172 -4.26 13.08 14.74
C VAL A 172 -3.94 11.65 15.22
N VAL A 173 -3.35 10.88 14.34
CA VAL A 173 -2.70 9.61 14.67
C VAL A 173 -1.21 9.81 14.44
N GLU A 174 -0.42 9.62 15.47
CA GLU A 174 1.02 9.88 15.45
C GLU A 174 1.77 8.91 14.51
N VAL A 175 3.04 9.23 14.24
CA VAL A 175 3.95 8.34 13.52
C VAL A 175 4.05 7.01 14.27
N ASP A 176 4.00 5.88 13.55
CA ASP A 176 3.91 4.54 14.12
C ASP A 176 2.70 4.30 15.05
N GLY A 177 1.73 5.23 15.06
CA GLY A 177 0.52 5.11 15.86
C GLY A 177 -0.40 3.99 15.40
N GLU A 178 -1.22 3.48 16.31
CA GLU A 178 -2.15 2.40 16.04
C GLU A 178 -3.57 2.78 16.49
N VAL A 179 -4.55 2.49 15.63
CA VAL A 179 -5.98 2.53 15.96
C VAL A 179 -6.51 1.12 15.84
N ALA A 180 -6.94 0.53 16.95
CA ALA A 180 -7.41 -0.86 16.98
C ALA A 180 -8.61 -1.07 16.06
N ALA A 181 -8.83 -2.32 15.66
CA ALA A 181 -10.02 -2.70 14.89
C ALA A 181 -11.30 -2.32 15.65
N LEU A 182 -12.32 -1.84 14.92
CA LEU A 182 -13.60 -1.37 15.47
C LEU A 182 -13.49 -0.20 16.46
N ALA A 183 -12.30 0.38 16.66
CA ALA A 183 -12.09 1.50 17.55
C ALA A 183 -12.45 2.84 16.88
N LEU A 184 -12.90 3.79 17.69
CA LEU A 184 -13.05 5.20 17.35
C LEU A 184 -11.91 6.00 17.97
N ARG A 185 -11.16 6.73 17.16
CA ARG A 185 -10.24 7.77 17.59
C ARG A 185 -10.88 9.13 17.31
N ASP A 186 -11.35 9.78 18.34
CA ASP A 186 -11.91 11.11 18.28
C ASP A 186 -11.12 12.02 19.24
N GLU A 187 -10.41 12.99 18.71
CA GLU A 187 -9.74 14.03 19.50
C GLU A 187 -10.32 15.36 19.03
N GLY A 188 -11.32 15.87 19.75
CA GLY A 188 -11.82 17.19 19.52
C GLY A 188 -13.33 17.35 19.62
N ARG A 189 -13.85 17.18 20.82
CA ARG A 189 -14.99 17.95 21.25
C ARG A 189 -14.47 19.16 22.03
N GLU A 190 -14.25 20.24 21.35
CA GLU A 190 -14.41 21.61 21.87
C GLU A 190 -15.39 22.34 20.96
#